data_926708e103dcc2676064d7f5c192be01
#
_entry.id   926708e103dcc2676064d7f5c192be01
#
_cell.length_a   1.000
_cell.length_b   1.000
_cell.length_c   1.000
_cell.angle_alpha   90.00
_cell.angle_beta   90.00
_cell.angle_gamma   90.00
#
_symmetry.space_group_name_H-M   'P 1'
#
loop_
_entity.id
_entity.type
_entity.pdbx_description
1 polymer ?
#
loop_
_entity_poly.entity_id
_entity_poly.type
_entity_poly.pdbx_seq_one_letter_code
_entity_poly.pdbx_strand_id
1 'polypeptide(L)'
;MRFDFFRRASEGAGAETGASTQPEAGCEGHLAYAMLLDAQRRVIGYRMAWRAAGAASDACGAAGVKALMDTLAMHLNPGDEGWLLGSQLLFVDVTVDALFQSELQSLPPQQVVLCMRADELMDADLRSILLFLREQGFGFMQCAGAVLPEDPELRSIVTHLEVGANDADTVARLRQDAQLGHPPVEPVASRVEDWIEFDACASRRVNVFIDGAFRNPPVLETEDALQPESLLIVQLMQMLQRNEDLRVIEAALKHDAALTYRLLRYINSPAVGMAVEIHSLRHAVAMLGYSPLYRWLSLLLATSNKAGSPYMMKKAILRGRFVELVGQGMLPASEADNLFVAGMFSLLDQLLGVSMEGVLRKVQLTEAVQQAILSRGGLYGPFVALAESCELDDGQAARLSEALFLSPAQVNAAQLSALVWAQGASPAASEQ
;
A
#
# COMPACT_ATOMS: atom_id res chain seq x y z
N MET A 1 -12.01 -3.21 22.34
CA MET A 1 -11.86 -4.59 21.89
C MET A 1 -10.88 -4.77 20.71
N ARG A 2 -10.60 -3.75 19.85
CA ARG A 2 -9.65 -3.87 18.74
C ARG A 2 -8.15 -3.87 19.11
N PHE A 3 -7.78 -3.48 20.31
CA PHE A 3 -6.37 -3.48 20.76
C PHE A 3 -5.84 -4.85 21.20
N ASP A 4 -6.69 -5.80 21.57
CA ASP A 4 -6.25 -7.14 21.98
C ASP A 4 -5.77 -8.01 20.82
N PHE A 5 -6.18 -7.72 19.59
CA PHE A 5 -5.75 -8.46 18.40
C PHE A 5 -4.25 -8.25 18.10
N PHE A 6 -3.76 -7.02 18.24
CA PHE A 6 -2.34 -6.71 18.03
C PHE A 6 -1.44 -7.20 19.17
N ARG A 7 -1.98 -7.28 20.39
CA ARG A 7 -1.25 -7.82 21.55
C ARG A 7 -1.11 -9.34 21.47
N ARG A 8 -2.10 -10.06 20.95
CA ARG A 8 -2.02 -11.51 20.76
C ARG A 8 -1.01 -11.94 19.71
N ALA A 9 -0.77 -11.14 18.67
CA ALA A 9 0.26 -11.45 17.67
C ALA A 9 1.69 -11.32 18.23
N SER A 10 1.90 -10.50 19.29
CA SER A 10 3.20 -10.35 19.95
C SER A 10 3.38 -11.25 21.19
N GLU A 11 2.29 -11.73 21.81
CA GLU A 11 2.34 -12.59 22.99
C GLU A 11 2.29 -14.10 22.66
N GLY A 12 2.00 -14.48 21.40
CA GLY A 12 1.98 -15.88 20.95
C GLY A 12 3.34 -16.52 20.67
N ALA A 13 4.45 -15.80 20.86
CA ALA A 13 5.81 -16.30 20.64
C ALA A 13 6.51 -16.80 21.91
N GLY A 14 5.78 -17.20 22.93
CA GLY A 14 6.30 -17.69 24.22
C GLY A 14 5.72 -19.03 24.65
N ALA A 15 6.47 -20.12 24.40
CA ALA A 15 6.45 -21.41 25.08
C ALA A 15 5.19 -22.31 24.95
N GLU A 16 5.17 -23.17 23.91
CA GLU A 16 4.75 -24.55 24.09
C GLU A 16 5.75 -25.49 23.41
N THR A 17 6.54 -26.17 24.22
CA THR A 17 7.33 -27.34 23.85
C THR A 17 6.39 -28.52 23.66
N GLY A 18 6.25 -29.02 22.44
CA GLY A 18 5.58 -30.31 22.22
C GLY A 18 5.25 -30.58 20.76
N ALA A 19 5.98 -31.52 20.17
CA ALA A 19 5.80 -32.14 18.87
C ALA A 19 6.27 -31.30 17.65
N SER A 20 7.50 -31.65 17.21
CA SER A 20 8.06 -31.30 15.91
C SER A 20 7.28 -31.99 14.79
N THR A 21 6.23 -31.36 14.32
CA THR A 21 5.86 -31.45 12.91
C THR A 21 6.75 -30.44 12.20
N GLN A 22 7.76 -30.91 11.50
CA GLN A 22 8.47 -30.09 10.52
C GLN A 22 7.38 -29.53 9.61
N PRO A 23 7.27 -28.18 9.43
CA PRO A 23 6.42 -27.65 8.38
C PRO A 23 6.97 -28.25 7.08
N GLU A 24 6.13 -28.86 6.28
CA GLU A 24 6.41 -29.14 4.88
C GLU A 24 7.13 -27.90 4.35
N ALA A 25 8.23 -28.08 3.59
CA ALA A 25 9.06 -27.00 3.11
C ALA A 25 8.19 -25.99 2.34
N GLY A 26 7.58 -25.08 3.08
CA GLY A 26 6.74 -24.03 2.56
C GLY A 26 7.62 -23.17 1.65
N CYS A 27 7.14 -22.84 0.49
CA CYS A 27 7.85 -21.97 -0.45
C CYS A 27 8.14 -20.64 0.27
N GLU A 28 9.38 -20.49 0.75
CA GLU A 28 9.81 -19.22 1.33
C GLU A 28 9.72 -18.14 0.27
N GLY A 29 9.00 -17.09 0.55
CA GLY A 29 8.80 -16.02 -0.40
C GLY A 29 8.20 -14.76 0.23
N HIS A 30 8.16 -13.71 -0.57
CA HIS A 30 7.65 -12.40 -0.16
C HIS A 30 6.36 -12.08 -0.92
N LEU A 31 5.46 -11.43 -0.21
CA LEU A 31 4.30 -10.78 -0.79
C LEU A 31 4.77 -9.54 -1.57
N ALA A 32 4.53 -9.52 -2.87
CA ALA A 32 4.64 -8.32 -3.69
C ALA A 32 3.25 -7.71 -3.85
N TYR A 33 3.15 -6.39 -3.81
CA TYR A 33 1.89 -5.70 -4.05
C TYR A 33 2.07 -4.45 -4.90
N ALA A 34 1.04 -4.14 -5.67
CA ALA A 34 0.89 -2.87 -6.38
C ALA A 34 -0.48 -2.27 -6.07
N MET A 35 -0.59 -0.95 -6.03
CA MET A 35 -1.89 -0.30 -5.86
C MET A 35 -2.64 -0.27 -7.17
N LEU A 36 -3.97 -0.40 -7.11
CA LEU A 36 -4.86 -0.17 -8.24
C LEU A 36 -5.43 1.24 -8.12
N LEU A 37 -5.32 2.01 -9.20
CA LEU A 37 -5.79 3.38 -9.26
C LEU A 37 -6.95 3.52 -10.24
N ASP A 38 -7.89 4.42 -9.92
CA ASP A 38 -8.86 4.91 -10.91
C ASP A 38 -8.31 6.08 -11.74
N ALA A 39 -9.08 6.49 -12.75
CA ALA A 39 -8.72 7.62 -13.60
C ALA A 39 -8.58 8.97 -12.85
N GLN A 40 -9.06 9.07 -11.61
CA GLN A 40 -8.90 10.22 -10.72
C GLN A 40 -7.72 10.04 -9.73
N ARG A 41 -6.86 9.06 -9.98
CA ARG A 41 -5.67 8.75 -9.16
C ARG A 41 -6.01 8.37 -7.72
N ARG A 42 -7.23 7.83 -7.47
CA ARG A 42 -7.63 7.30 -6.16
C ARG A 42 -7.32 5.82 -6.10
N VAL A 43 -6.87 5.34 -4.95
CA VAL A 43 -6.62 3.91 -4.74
C VAL A 43 -7.94 3.18 -4.58
N ILE A 44 -8.23 2.28 -5.52
CA ILE A 44 -9.45 1.45 -5.57
C ILE A 44 -9.21 0.00 -5.17
N GLY A 45 -7.95 -0.40 -4.98
CA GLY A 45 -7.62 -1.77 -4.60
C GLY A 45 -6.13 -2.05 -4.66
N TYR A 46 -5.80 -3.33 -4.69
CA TYR A 46 -4.43 -3.83 -4.73
C TYR A 46 -4.31 -5.02 -5.68
N ARG A 47 -3.17 -5.14 -6.37
CA ARG A 47 -2.74 -6.38 -7.00
C ARG A 47 -1.69 -7.03 -6.10
N MET A 48 -1.81 -8.33 -5.84
CA MET A 48 -0.91 -9.10 -4.99
C MET A 48 -0.38 -10.32 -5.72
N ALA A 49 0.90 -10.58 -5.52
CA ALA A 49 1.60 -11.71 -6.08
C ALA A 49 2.57 -12.29 -5.05
N TRP A 50 2.87 -13.57 -5.16
CA TRP A 50 3.91 -14.22 -4.37
C TRP A 50 5.20 -14.29 -5.16
N ARG A 51 6.31 -13.92 -4.53
CA ARG A 51 7.66 -14.02 -5.12
C ARG A 51 8.49 -14.98 -4.29
N ALA A 52 8.88 -16.08 -4.89
CA ALA A 52 9.74 -17.07 -4.25
C ALA A 52 11.14 -16.48 -3.98
N ALA A 53 11.75 -16.83 -2.88
CA ALA A 53 13.11 -16.44 -2.54
C ALA A 53 14.09 -16.96 -3.59
N GLY A 54 14.89 -16.06 -4.20
CA GLY A 54 15.92 -16.41 -5.19
C GLY A 54 15.44 -16.53 -6.64
N ALA A 55 14.17 -16.29 -6.96
CA ALA A 55 13.66 -16.30 -8.32
C ALA A 55 13.50 -14.88 -8.88
N ALA A 56 14.28 -14.56 -9.91
CA ALA A 56 14.08 -13.36 -10.73
C ALA A 56 12.96 -13.53 -11.78
N SER A 57 12.11 -14.54 -11.66
CA SER A 57 11.15 -14.97 -12.68
C SER A 57 9.72 -14.97 -12.15
N ASP A 58 8.79 -14.63 -13.04
CA ASP A 58 7.32 -14.56 -12.88
C ASP A 58 6.65 -15.92 -12.49
N ALA A 59 7.40 -16.99 -12.31
CA ALA A 59 6.88 -18.30 -11.98
C ALA A 59 6.77 -18.46 -10.44
N CYS A 60 5.70 -17.95 -9.88
CA CYS A 60 5.27 -18.44 -8.59
C CYS A 60 4.74 -19.88 -8.77
N GLY A 61 5.48 -20.87 -8.23
CA GLY A 61 5.00 -22.26 -8.22
C GLY A 61 3.71 -22.40 -7.39
N ALA A 62 2.98 -23.49 -7.58
CA ALA A 62 1.71 -23.77 -6.88
C ALA A 62 1.80 -23.58 -5.35
N ALA A 63 2.94 -23.95 -4.75
CA ALA A 63 3.20 -23.75 -3.32
C ALA A 63 3.24 -22.26 -2.91
N GLY A 64 3.77 -21.39 -3.78
CA GLY A 64 3.82 -19.96 -3.52
C GLY A 64 2.44 -19.32 -3.56
N VAL A 65 1.62 -19.70 -4.54
CA VAL A 65 0.22 -19.19 -4.62
C VAL A 65 -0.58 -19.70 -3.44
N LYS A 66 -0.41 -20.96 -3.03
CA LYS A 66 -1.03 -21.48 -1.82
C LYS A 66 -0.66 -20.64 -0.60
N ALA A 67 0.63 -20.35 -0.40
CA ALA A 67 1.11 -19.50 0.69
C ALA A 67 0.48 -18.08 0.62
N LEU A 68 0.31 -17.51 -0.58
CA LEU A 68 -0.39 -16.25 -0.78
C LEU A 68 -1.85 -16.35 -0.34
N MET A 69 -2.58 -17.39 -0.78
CA MET A 69 -3.99 -17.59 -0.42
C MET A 69 -4.18 -17.79 1.08
N ASP A 70 -3.34 -18.62 1.71
CA ASP A 70 -3.35 -18.82 3.17
C ASP A 70 -3.13 -17.50 3.92
N THR A 71 -2.15 -16.70 3.43
CA THR A 71 -1.83 -15.40 4.02
C THR A 71 -2.99 -14.41 3.89
N LEU A 72 -3.61 -14.35 2.72
CA LEU A 72 -4.77 -13.47 2.46
C LEU A 72 -5.99 -13.90 3.29
N ALA A 73 -6.31 -15.19 3.31
CA ALA A 73 -7.42 -15.73 4.07
C ALA A 73 -7.26 -15.47 5.58
N MET A 74 -6.05 -15.64 6.10
CA MET A 74 -5.76 -15.44 7.52
C MET A 74 -5.79 -13.97 7.95
N HIS A 75 -5.28 -13.05 7.10
CA HIS A 75 -5.04 -11.65 7.51
C HIS A 75 -6.09 -10.67 6.99
N LEU A 76 -6.72 -10.95 5.85
CA LEU A 76 -7.65 -10.03 5.21
C LEU A 76 -9.12 -10.46 5.28
N ASN A 77 -9.39 -11.70 5.69
CA ASN A 77 -10.77 -12.21 5.85
C ASN A 77 -10.92 -12.90 7.23
N PRO A 78 -10.98 -12.17 8.34
CA PRO A 78 -11.05 -12.75 9.69
C PRO A 78 -12.47 -13.24 10.08
N GLY A 79 -13.23 -13.80 9.16
CA GLY A 79 -14.55 -14.38 9.43
C GLY A 79 -15.63 -13.33 9.68
N ASP A 80 -16.29 -13.38 10.83
CA ASP A 80 -17.47 -12.55 11.15
C ASP A 80 -17.24 -11.03 11.17
N GLU A 81 -15.98 -10.58 11.18
CA GLU A 81 -15.63 -9.16 11.11
C GLU A 81 -15.68 -8.58 9.69
N GLY A 82 -15.85 -9.42 8.68
CA GLY A 82 -15.95 -9.05 7.28
C GLY A 82 -14.60 -8.78 6.61
N TRP A 83 -14.65 -8.28 5.38
CA TRP A 83 -13.48 -8.00 4.55
C TRP A 83 -12.73 -6.75 5.04
N LEU A 84 -11.51 -6.91 5.53
CA LEU A 84 -10.73 -5.79 6.12
C LEU A 84 -10.32 -4.74 5.10
N LEU A 85 -10.32 -5.06 3.80
CA LEU A 85 -10.09 -4.06 2.75
C LEU A 85 -11.35 -3.27 2.36
N GLY A 86 -12.47 -3.48 3.03
CA GLY A 86 -13.73 -2.77 2.78
C GLY A 86 -14.27 -3.05 1.37
N SER A 87 -14.54 -2.01 0.58
CA SER A 87 -15.03 -2.11 -0.81
C SER A 87 -13.93 -2.20 -1.86
N GLN A 88 -12.66 -2.33 -1.46
CA GLN A 88 -11.53 -2.32 -2.39
C GLN A 88 -11.41 -3.64 -3.14
N LEU A 89 -10.97 -3.54 -4.39
CA LEU A 89 -10.69 -4.69 -5.25
C LEU A 89 -9.35 -5.33 -4.87
N LEU A 90 -9.28 -6.64 -5.01
CA LEU A 90 -8.05 -7.40 -4.87
C LEU A 90 -7.79 -8.21 -6.14
N PHE A 91 -6.74 -7.86 -6.85
CA PHE A 91 -6.23 -8.63 -7.97
C PHE A 91 -5.16 -9.58 -7.42
N VAL A 92 -5.27 -10.87 -7.75
CA VAL A 92 -4.37 -11.90 -7.23
C VAL A 92 -3.77 -12.68 -8.39
N ASP A 93 -2.44 -12.68 -8.46
CA ASP A 93 -1.74 -13.51 -9.44
C ASP A 93 -1.84 -14.98 -9.01
N VAL A 94 -2.45 -15.80 -9.84
CA VAL A 94 -2.71 -17.22 -9.55
C VAL A 94 -2.12 -18.13 -10.62
N THR A 95 -1.83 -19.36 -10.23
CA THR A 95 -1.49 -20.46 -11.13
C THR A 95 -2.69 -21.40 -11.30
N VAL A 96 -2.64 -22.24 -12.31
CA VAL A 96 -3.69 -23.24 -12.58
C VAL A 96 -4.01 -24.08 -11.34
N ASP A 97 -2.99 -24.55 -10.62
CA ASP A 97 -3.18 -25.40 -9.45
C ASP A 97 -3.93 -24.69 -8.32
N ALA A 98 -3.83 -23.36 -8.23
CA ALA A 98 -4.51 -22.57 -7.20
C ALA A 98 -6.01 -22.52 -7.39
N LEU A 99 -6.52 -22.71 -8.61
CA LEU A 99 -7.96 -22.72 -8.88
C LEU A 99 -8.71 -23.86 -8.18
N PHE A 100 -8.00 -24.93 -7.84
CA PHE A 100 -8.57 -26.11 -7.18
C PHE A 100 -8.42 -26.09 -5.65
N GLN A 101 -7.83 -25.03 -5.08
CA GLN A 101 -7.59 -24.91 -3.65
C GLN A 101 -8.83 -24.40 -2.90
N SER A 102 -9.12 -25.00 -1.75
CA SER A 102 -10.26 -24.63 -0.89
C SER A 102 -10.09 -23.21 -0.32
N GLU A 103 -8.85 -22.75 -0.14
CA GLU A 103 -8.48 -21.46 0.41
C GLU A 103 -8.99 -20.31 -0.47
N LEU A 104 -9.04 -20.52 -1.79
CA LEU A 104 -9.62 -19.55 -2.73
C LEU A 104 -11.09 -19.24 -2.40
N GLN A 105 -11.86 -20.24 -1.96
CA GLN A 105 -13.28 -20.08 -1.64
C GLN A 105 -13.52 -19.27 -0.36
N SER A 106 -12.49 -19.08 0.47
CA SER A 106 -12.57 -18.23 1.67
C SER A 106 -12.48 -16.74 1.35
N LEU A 107 -12.04 -16.37 0.15
CA LEU A 107 -11.95 -14.97 -0.29
C LEU A 107 -13.31 -14.46 -0.77
N PRO A 108 -13.64 -13.15 -0.60
CA PRO A 108 -14.89 -12.57 -1.07
C PRO A 108 -14.93 -12.49 -2.60
N PRO A 109 -15.69 -13.33 -3.30
CA PRO A 109 -15.55 -13.49 -4.75
C PRO A 109 -15.90 -12.22 -5.53
N GLN A 110 -16.81 -11.37 -5.01
CA GLN A 110 -17.22 -10.13 -5.67
C GLN A 110 -16.13 -9.04 -5.69
N GLN A 111 -15.08 -9.20 -4.90
CA GLN A 111 -14.02 -8.24 -4.75
C GLN A 111 -12.66 -8.76 -5.23
N VAL A 112 -12.61 -10.02 -5.64
CA VAL A 112 -11.38 -10.69 -6.06
C VAL A 112 -11.37 -10.93 -7.57
N VAL A 113 -10.27 -10.52 -8.21
CA VAL A 113 -9.99 -10.75 -9.62
C VAL A 113 -8.75 -11.63 -9.73
N LEU A 114 -8.89 -12.79 -10.32
CA LEU A 114 -7.80 -13.75 -10.53
C LEU A 114 -7.03 -13.38 -11.79
N CYS A 115 -5.74 -13.12 -11.64
CA CYS A 115 -4.85 -12.74 -12.73
C CYS A 115 -4.18 -13.98 -13.28
N MET A 116 -4.43 -14.29 -14.54
CA MET A 116 -3.93 -15.47 -15.22
C MET A 116 -3.37 -15.13 -16.60
N ARG A 117 -2.50 -15.96 -17.11
CA ARG A 117 -1.96 -15.80 -18.45
C ARG A 117 -3.00 -16.18 -19.51
N ALA A 118 -2.85 -15.60 -20.71
CA ALA A 118 -3.77 -15.85 -21.82
C ALA A 118 -3.84 -17.33 -22.20
N ASP A 119 -2.69 -18.03 -22.22
CA ASP A 119 -2.60 -19.45 -22.54
C ASP A 119 -3.32 -20.34 -21.53
N GLU A 120 -3.25 -20.01 -20.25
CA GLU A 120 -3.96 -20.71 -19.17
C GLU A 120 -5.48 -20.50 -19.25
N LEU A 121 -5.93 -19.27 -19.51
CA LEU A 121 -7.36 -18.95 -19.66
C LEU A 121 -7.99 -19.61 -20.90
N MET A 122 -7.20 -19.97 -21.92
CA MET A 122 -7.65 -20.63 -23.13
C MET A 122 -7.59 -22.16 -23.05
N ASP A 123 -7.11 -22.70 -21.93
CA ASP A 123 -7.04 -24.16 -21.76
C ASP A 123 -8.43 -24.77 -21.61
N ALA A 124 -8.75 -25.69 -22.53
CA ALA A 124 -10.05 -26.36 -22.55
C ALA A 124 -10.31 -27.22 -21.31
N ASP A 125 -9.26 -27.77 -20.69
CA ASP A 125 -9.35 -28.62 -19.50
C ASP A 125 -9.75 -27.81 -18.26
N LEU A 126 -9.44 -26.50 -18.26
CA LEU A 126 -9.77 -25.58 -17.15
C LEU A 126 -11.15 -24.93 -17.30
N ARG A 127 -11.81 -25.06 -18.46
CA ARG A 127 -13.09 -24.38 -18.76
C ARG A 127 -14.10 -24.53 -17.63
N SER A 128 -14.32 -25.74 -17.13
CA SER A 128 -15.34 -26.03 -16.13
C SER A 128 -15.08 -25.32 -14.80
N ILE A 129 -13.83 -25.31 -14.33
CA ILE A 129 -13.49 -24.63 -13.06
C ILE A 129 -13.52 -23.11 -13.21
N LEU A 130 -13.08 -22.56 -14.36
CA LEU A 130 -13.13 -21.14 -14.63
C LEU A 130 -14.57 -20.61 -14.68
N LEU A 131 -15.49 -21.33 -15.36
CA LEU A 131 -16.93 -20.99 -15.37
C LEU A 131 -17.53 -21.07 -13.98
N PHE A 132 -17.23 -22.13 -13.22
CA PHE A 132 -17.71 -22.27 -11.84
C PHE A 132 -17.28 -21.08 -10.96
N LEU A 133 -16.00 -20.73 -10.97
CA LEU A 133 -15.51 -19.58 -10.19
C LEU A 133 -16.11 -18.26 -10.67
N ARG A 134 -16.35 -18.12 -11.98
CA ARG A 134 -17.03 -16.95 -12.53
C ARG A 134 -18.47 -16.83 -12.04
N GLU A 135 -19.19 -17.94 -11.95
CA GLU A 135 -20.55 -18.01 -11.38
C GLU A 135 -20.58 -17.68 -9.88
N GLN A 136 -19.54 -18.04 -9.13
CA GLN A 136 -19.37 -17.63 -7.74
C GLN A 136 -19.14 -16.12 -7.58
N GLY A 137 -18.76 -15.41 -8.65
CA GLY A 137 -18.59 -13.97 -8.67
C GLY A 137 -17.14 -13.49 -8.81
N PHE A 138 -16.17 -14.41 -8.91
CA PHE A 138 -14.79 -14.02 -9.18
C PHE A 138 -14.64 -13.31 -10.52
N GLY A 139 -13.83 -12.25 -10.57
CA GLY A 139 -13.34 -11.68 -11.81
C GLY A 139 -12.13 -12.45 -12.34
N PHE A 140 -11.87 -12.32 -13.63
CA PHE A 140 -10.65 -12.85 -14.26
C PHE A 140 -9.98 -11.77 -15.08
N MET A 141 -8.69 -11.56 -14.84
CA MET A 141 -7.84 -10.68 -15.66
C MET A 141 -6.92 -11.52 -16.54
N GLN A 142 -7.04 -11.31 -17.84
CA GLN A 142 -6.08 -11.86 -18.78
C GLN A 142 -4.80 -11.00 -18.77
N CYS A 143 -3.70 -11.61 -18.40
CA CYS A 143 -2.36 -11.03 -18.43
C CYS A 143 -1.58 -11.46 -19.67
N ALA A 144 -0.62 -10.64 -20.11
CA ALA A 144 0.29 -10.95 -21.19
C ALA A 144 -0.37 -11.43 -22.50
N GLY A 145 -1.24 -10.59 -23.07
CA GLY A 145 -1.84 -10.89 -24.38
C GLY A 145 -2.99 -9.93 -24.71
N ALA A 146 -2.92 -9.28 -25.85
CA ALA A 146 -3.89 -8.27 -26.29
C ALA A 146 -5.13 -8.85 -27.00
N VAL A 147 -5.21 -10.17 -27.17
CA VAL A 147 -6.28 -10.84 -27.94
C VAL A 147 -7.14 -11.66 -26.98
N LEU A 148 -8.43 -11.33 -26.93
CA LEU A 148 -9.41 -12.10 -26.20
C LEU A 148 -9.72 -13.44 -26.87
N PRO A 149 -10.17 -14.46 -26.12
CA PRO A 149 -10.62 -15.73 -26.70
C PRO A 149 -11.70 -15.52 -27.77
N GLU A 150 -11.64 -16.29 -28.85
CA GLU A 150 -12.68 -16.29 -29.89
C GLU A 150 -13.93 -17.07 -29.44
N ASP A 151 -13.74 -18.09 -28.60
CA ASP A 151 -14.84 -18.88 -28.01
C ASP A 151 -15.70 -17.99 -27.11
N PRO A 152 -17.02 -17.87 -27.37
CA PRO A 152 -17.90 -16.99 -26.58
C PRO A 152 -17.97 -17.34 -25.10
N GLU A 153 -17.88 -18.62 -24.73
CA GLU A 153 -17.91 -19.05 -23.33
C GLU A 153 -16.63 -18.62 -22.61
N LEU A 154 -15.46 -18.93 -23.17
CA LEU A 154 -14.18 -18.49 -22.60
C LEU A 154 -14.08 -16.97 -22.55
N ARG A 155 -14.59 -16.28 -23.58
CA ARG A 155 -14.63 -14.83 -23.60
C ARG A 155 -15.49 -14.26 -22.47
N SER A 156 -16.59 -14.93 -22.08
CA SER A 156 -17.46 -14.50 -21.00
C SER A 156 -16.81 -14.59 -19.60
N ILE A 157 -15.76 -15.39 -19.47
CA ILE A 157 -14.99 -15.54 -18.24
C ILE A 157 -14.13 -14.28 -18.00
N VAL A 158 -13.53 -13.71 -19.05
CA VAL A 158 -12.61 -12.58 -18.96
C VAL A 158 -13.38 -11.30 -18.62
N THR A 159 -13.11 -10.74 -17.46
CA THR A 159 -13.71 -9.48 -16.99
C THR A 159 -12.76 -8.30 -17.16
N HIS A 160 -11.45 -8.55 -17.14
CA HIS A 160 -10.41 -7.54 -17.24
C HIS A 160 -9.34 -7.98 -18.24
N LEU A 161 -8.76 -7.03 -18.96
CA LEU A 161 -7.65 -7.28 -19.89
C LEU A 161 -6.50 -6.34 -19.56
N GLU A 162 -5.32 -6.91 -19.33
CA GLU A 162 -4.10 -6.14 -19.16
C GLU A 162 -3.67 -5.49 -20.47
N VAL A 163 -3.49 -4.17 -20.46
CA VAL A 163 -3.08 -3.36 -21.61
C VAL A 163 -1.87 -2.50 -21.26
N GLY A 164 -0.97 -2.30 -22.22
CA GLY A 164 0.11 -1.32 -22.09
C GLY A 164 -0.35 0.09 -22.43
N ALA A 165 0.47 1.08 -22.11
CA ALA A 165 0.19 2.48 -22.41
C ALA A 165 -0.03 2.76 -23.91
N ASN A 166 0.60 1.97 -24.77
CA ASN A 166 0.56 2.11 -26.22
C ASN A 166 -0.56 1.28 -26.92
N ASP A 167 -1.35 0.50 -26.17
CA ASP A 167 -2.35 -0.42 -26.72
C ASP A 167 -3.72 0.25 -27.01
N ALA A 168 -3.69 1.47 -27.57
CA ALA A 168 -4.88 2.24 -27.89
C ALA A 168 -5.90 1.49 -28.77
N ASP A 169 -5.40 0.74 -29.74
CA ASP A 169 -6.22 -0.06 -30.65
C ASP A 169 -6.96 -1.19 -29.94
N THR A 170 -6.31 -1.82 -28.96
CA THR A 170 -6.93 -2.85 -28.11
C THR A 170 -8.07 -2.25 -27.27
N VAL A 171 -7.84 -1.09 -26.64
CA VAL A 171 -8.87 -0.38 -25.87
C VAL A 171 -10.05 0.02 -26.77
N ALA A 172 -9.79 0.47 -28.00
CA ALA A 172 -10.84 0.81 -28.96
C ALA A 172 -11.66 -0.42 -29.37
N ARG A 173 -11.01 -1.58 -29.62
CA ARG A 173 -11.69 -2.85 -29.94
C ARG A 173 -12.58 -3.33 -28.81
N LEU A 174 -12.11 -3.31 -27.54
CA LEU A 174 -12.92 -3.70 -26.40
C LEU A 174 -14.24 -2.91 -26.30
N ARG A 175 -14.20 -1.62 -26.63
CA ARG A 175 -15.40 -0.77 -26.66
C ARG A 175 -16.34 -1.11 -27.79
N GLN A 176 -15.79 -1.33 -28.97
CA GLN A 176 -16.56 -1.74 -30.13
C GLN A 176 -17.28 -3.06 -29.86
N ASP A 177 -16.58 -4.02 -29.25
CA ASP A 177 -17.13 -5.32 -28.86
C ASP A 177 -18.30 -5.17 -27.88
N ALA A 178 -18.15 -4.31 -26.85
CA ALA A 178 -19.23 -4.03 -25.91
C ALA A 178 -20.44 -3.38 -26.59
N GLN A 179 -20.24 -2.51 -27.60
CA GLN A 179 -21.34 -1.92 -28.40
C GLN A 179 -22.05 -2.98 -29.29
N LEU A 180 -21.33 -4.02 -29.69
CA LEU A 180 -21.89 -5.14 -30.44
C LEU A 180 -22.62 -6.17 -29.58
N GLY A 181 -22.71 -5.94 -28.26
CA GLY A 181 -23.44 -6.77 -27.31
C GLY A 181 -22.61 -7.90 -26.67
N HIS A 182 -21.28 -7.91 -26.85
CA HIS A 182 -20.41 -8.81 -26.10
C HIS A 182 -20.30 -8.37 -24.64
N PRO A 183 -20.04 -9.30 -23.70
CA PRO A 183 -19.76 -8.95 -22.30
C PRO A 183 -18.69 -7.90 -22.21
N PRO A 184 -18.87 -6.83 -21.40
CA PRO A 184 -17.87 -5.78 -21.27
C PRO A 184 -16.61 -6.32 -20.57
N VAL A 185 -15.45 -6.02 -21.13
CA VAL A 185 -14.14 -6.31 -20.55
C VAL A 185 -13.47 -4.99 -20.20
N GLU A 186 -13.09 -4.83 -18.94
CA GLU A 186 -12.45 -3.60 -18.46
C GLU A 186 -10.95 -3.62 -18.78
N PRO A 187 -10.43 -2.62 -19.53
CA PRO A 187 -8.99 -2.50 -19.75
C PRO A 187 -8.29 -2.05 -18.47
N VAL A 188 -7.22 -2.75 -18.12
CA VAL A 188 -6.36 -2.47 -16.96
C VAL A 188 -4.99 -2.05 -17.47
N ALA A 189 -4.64 -0.78 -17.31
CA ALA A 189 -3.34 -0.31 -17.74
C ALA A 189 -2.24 -0.75 -16.77
N SER A 190 -1.24 -1.43 -17.31
CA SER A 190 0.00 -1.77 -16.63
C SER A 190 1.19 -1.13 -17.35
N ARG A 191 2.35 -1.05 -16.65
CA ARG A 191 3.60 -0.52 -17.24
C ARG A 191 3.47 0.92 -17.74
N VAL A 192 2.69 1.73 -17.04
CA VAL A 192 2.61 3.17 -17.25
C VAL A 192 3.81 3.80 -16.54
N GLU A 193 4.65 4.55 -17.27
CA GLU A 193 5.92 5.05 -16.72
C GLU A 193 5.79 6.41 -16.04
N ASP A 194 4.83 7.23 -16.49
CA ASP A 194 4.65 8.57 -15.96
C ASP A 194 3.17 9.02 -15.97
N TRP A 195 2.92 10.17 -15.37
CA TRP A 195 1.59 10.76 -15.31
C TRP A 195 1.07 11.28 -16.65
N ILE A 196 1.91 11.51 -17.64
CA ILE A 196 1.50 11.93 -19.00
C ILE A 196 0.89 10.73 -19.72
N GLU A 197 1.56 9.59 -19.65
CA GLU A 197 1.00 8.32 -20.17
C GLU A 197 -0.27 7.91 -19.43
N PHE A 198 -0.30 8.09 -18.09
CA PHE A 198 -1.50 7.86 -17.28
C PHE A 198 -2.69 8.68 -17.80
N ASP A 199 -2.51 10.00 -17.95
CA ASP A 199 -3.59 10.89 -18.41
C ASP A 199 -4.00 10.58 -19.85
N ALA A 200 -3.06 10.16 -20.71
CA ALA A 200 -3.35 9.71 -22.06
C ALA A 200 -4.21 8.43 -22.06
N CYS A 201 -3.92 7.45 -21.21
CA CYS A 201 -4.75 6.26 -21.05
C CYS A 201 -6.11 6.57 -20.44
N ALA A 202 -6.18 7.44 -19.43
CA ALA A 202 -7.43 7.86 -18.81
C ALA A 202 -8.34 8.58 -19.81
N SER A 203 -7.78 9.42 -20.70
CA SER A 203 -8.53 10.09 -21.78
C SER A 203 -9.16 9.09 -22.75
N ARG A 204 -8.56 7.92 -22.91
CA ARG A 204 -9.09 6.79 -23.68
C ARG A 204 -10.07 5.94 -22.86
N ARG A 205 -10.50 6.39 -21.67
CA ARG A 205 -11.41 5.72 -20.73
C ARG A 205 -10.86 4.38 -20.20
N VAL A 206 -9.60 4.25 -19.99
CA VAL A 206 -9.05 3.25 -19.10
C VAL A 206 -9.33 3.73 -17.68
N ASN A 207 -9.99 2.91 -16.88
CA ASN A 207 -10.44 3.29 -15.53
C ASN A 207 -9.67 2.58 -14.43
N VAL A 208 -8.88 1.55 -14.76
CA VAL A 208 -8.08 0.80 -13.80
C VAL A 208 -6.61 0.82 -14.22
N PHE A 209 -5.75 1.21 -13.31
CA PHE A 209 -4.32 1.32 -13.51
C PHE A 209 -3.59 0.55 -12.42
N ILE A 210 -2.61 -0.24 -12.78
CA ILE A 210 -1.71 -0.90 -11.82
C ILE A 210 -0.54 0.03 -11.56
N ASP A 211 -0.28 0.34 -10.29
CA ASP A 211 0.87 1.15 -9.88
C ASP A 211 2.16 0.51 -10.39
N GLY A 212 2.96 1.34 -11.01
CA GLY A 212 4.34 1.08 -11.36
C GLY A 212 5.26 2.13 -10.74
N ALA A 213 6.44 2.25 -11.24
CA ALA A 213 7.33 3.36 -10.87
C ALA A 213 6.89 4.66 -11.57
N PHE A 214 5.67 5.17 -11.26
CA PHE A 214 5.23 6.44 -11.83
C PHE A 214 6.26 7.53 -11.55
N ARG A 215 6.93 7.98 -12.59
CA ARG A 215 7.86 9.09 -12.48
C ARG A 215 7.07 10.38 -12.47
N ASN A 216 7.17 11.12 -11.39
CA ASN A 216 6.71 12.49 -11.43
C ASN A 216 7.58 13.26 -12.43
N PRO A 217 7.01 14.21 -13.20
CA PRO A 217 7.82 15.11 -13.99
C PRO A 217 8.87 15.75 -13.06
N PRO A 218 10.12 15.97 -13.56
CA PRO A 218 11.15 16.60 -12.76
C PRO A 218 10.62 17.91 -12.20
N VAL A 219 10.74 18.08 -10.89
CA VAL A 219 10.35 19.33 -10.23
C VAL A 219 11.18 20.43 -10.85
N LEU A 220 10.56 21.36 -11.54
CA LEU A 220 11.24 22.52 -12.08
C LEU A 220 11.79 23.33 -10.90
N GLU A 221 13.09 23.60 -10.90
CA GLU A 221 13.82 24.26 -9.82
C GLU A 221 13.31 25.66 -9.41
N THR A 222 12.29 26.17 -10.09
CA THR A 222 11.81 27.56 -9.99
C THR A 222 10.87 27.83 -8.81
N GLU A 223 10.37 26.82 -8.08
CA GLU A 223 9.46 27.03 -6.95
C GLU A 223 9.87 26.22 -5.72
N ASP A 224 11.02 26.51 -5.15
CA ASP A 224 11.45 25.98 -3.84
C ASP A 224 10.62 26.50 -2.65
N ALA A 225 9.49 27.14 -2.88
CA ALA A 225 8.67 27.72 -1.84
C ALA A 225 7.61 26.74 -1.33
N LEU A 226 7.80 26.20 -0.12
CA LEU A 226 6.73 25.51 0.59
C LEU A 226 5.54 26.46 0.76
N GLN A 227 4.33 25.91 0.63
CA GLN A 227 3.10 26.65 0.92
C GLN A 227 3.12 27.17 2.37
N PRO A 228 2.48 28.31 2.67
CA PRO A 228 2.49 28.90 4.02
C PRO A 228 2.01 27.92 5.10
N GLU A 229 1.02 27.10 4.79
CA GLU A 229 0.51 26.05 5.69
C GLU A 229 1.62 25.00 6.01
N SER A 230 2.35 24.55 5.00
CA SER A 230 3.47 23.62 5.18
C SER A 230 4.58 24.22 6.05
N LEU A 231 4.86 25.52 5.91
CA LEU A 231 5.86 26.23 6.73
C LEU A 231 5.47 26.26 8.21
N LEU A 232 4.20 26.50 8.53
CA LEU A 232 3.72 26.46 9.92
C LEU A 232 3.85 25.05 10.51
N ILE A 233 3.48 24.02 9.74
CA ILE A 233 3.64 22.64 10.20
C ILE A 233 5.11 22.32 10.49
N VAL A 234 6.01 22.70 9.59
CA VAL A 234 7.47 22.52 9.78
C VAL A 234 7.94 23.23 11.05
N GLN A 235 7.50 24.47 11.26
CA GLN A 235 7.84 25.23 12.46
C GLN A 235 7.38 24.52 13.74
N LEU A 236 6.14 24.00 13.76
CA LEU A 236 5.62 23.24 14.90
C LEU A 236 6.42 21.94 15.13
N MET A 237 6.80 21.24 14.09
CA MET A 237 7.65 20.04 14.18
C MET A 237 9.02 20.37 14.79
N GLN A 238 9.65 21.49 14.41
CA GLN A 238 10.91 21.95 14.99
C GLN A 238 10.78 22.30 16.47
N MET A 239 9.67 22.97 16.87
CA MET A 239 9.41 23.31 18.26
C MET A 239 9.26 22.04 19.13
N LEU A 240 8.58 21.00 18.62
CA LEU A 240 8.46 19.70 19.30
C LEU A 240 9.82 19.01 19.46
N GLN A 241 10.66 19.00 18.43
CA GLN A 241 12.00 18.39 18.49
C GLN A 241 12.92 19.08 19.50
N ARG A 242 12.77 20.41 19.68
CA ARG A 242 13.52 21.19 20.65
C ARG A 242 12.95 21.12 22.06
N ASN A 243 11.86 20.34 22.27
CA ASN A 243 11.11 20.26 23.53
C ASN A 243 10.73 21.65 24.04
N GLU A 244 10.28 22.54 23.17
CA GLU A 244 9.83 23.87 23.57
C GLU A 244 8.62 23.81 24.50
N ASP A 245 8.44 24.87 25.31
CA ASP A 245 7.32 24.94 26.25
C ASP A 245 5.99 24.79 25.49
N LEU A 246 5.12 23.93 26.00
CA LEU A 246 3.82 23.65 25.41
C LEU A 246 2.98 24.91 25.17
N ARG A 247 3.15 25.95 26.01
CA ARG A 247 2.45 27.23 25.82
C ARG A 247 2.85 27.96 24.57
N VAL A 248 4.13 27.84 24.16
CA VAL A 248 4.66 28.44 22.93
C VAL A 248 4.13 27.70 21.71
N ILE A 249 4.11 26.36 21.77
CA ILE A 249 3.55 25.49 20.71
C ILE A 249 2.05 25.76 20.56
N GLU A 250 1.32 25.87 21.68
CA GLU A 250 -0.11 26.19 21.70
C GLU A 250 -0.41 27.57 21.11
N ALA A 251 0.44 28.56 21.39
CA ALA A 251 0.32 29.89 20.82
C ALA A 251 0.53 29.88 19.30
N ALA A 252 1.54 29.18 18.83
CA ALA A 252 1.78 29.03 17.39
C ALA A 252 0.63 28.33 16.67
N LEU A 253 0.08 27.26 17.27
CA LEU A 253 -1.04 26.51 16.70
C LEU A 253 -2.34 27.34 16.65
N LYS A 254 -2.57 28.22 17.61
CA LYS A 254 -3.77 29.09 17.65
C LYS A 254 -3.86 30.07 16.49
N HIS A 255 -2.76 30.32 15.78
CA HIS A 255 -2.79 31.16 14.57
C HIS A 255 -3.48 30.48 13.37
N ASP A 256 -3.67 29.15 13.43
CA ASP A 256 -4.40 28.40 12.41
C ASP A 256 -5.49 27.51 13.05
N ALA A 257 -6.72 28.03 13.04
CA ALA A 257 -7.88 27.32 13.58
C ALA A 257 -8.20 26.03 12.81
N ALA A 258 -7.94 26.00 11.47
CA ALA A 258 -8.18 24.84 10.64
C ALA A 258 -7.18 23.72 10.98
N LEU A 259 -5.92 24.06 11.18
CA LEU A 259 -4.88 23.14 11.62
C LEU A 259 -5.20 22.57 13.02
N THR A 260 -5.62 23.44 13.95
CA THR A 260 -6.05 23.03 15.30
C THR A 260 -7.22 22.04 15.24
N TYR A 261 -8.22 22.33 14.42
CA TYR A 261 -9.38 21.45 14.24
C TYR A 261 -8.97 20.08 13.66
N ARG A 262 -8.14 20.07 12.62
CA ARG A 262 -7.63 18.83 12.01
C ARG A 262 -6.83 18.00 13.02
N LEU A 263 -6.03 18.64 13.87
CA LEU A 263 -5.31 17.97 14.95
C LEU A 263 -6.25 17.26 15.91
N LEU A 264 -7.19 17.98 16.47
CA LEU A 264 -8.11 17.41 17.47
C LEU A 264 -8.98 16.31 16.85
N ARG A 265 -9.42 16.48 15.62
CA ARG A 265 -10.18 15.46 14.89
C ARG A 265 -9.37 14.17 14.67
N TYR A 266 -8.08 14.29 14.31
CA TYR A 266 -7.21 13.12 14.13
C TYR A 266 -6.96 12.41 15.48
N ILE A 267 -6.63 13.16 16.53
CA ILE A 267 -6.36 12.57 17.84
C ILE A 267 -7.58 11.82 18.39
N ASN A 268 -8.78 12.31 18.09
CA ASN A 268 -10.04 11.68 18.49
C ASN A 268 -10.53 10.62 17.48
N SER A 269 -9.77 10.32 16.45
CA SER A 269 -10.14 9.29 15.47
C SER A 269 -9.93 7.88 16.01
N PRO A 270 -10.67 6.88 15.48
CA PRO A 270 -10.46 5.47 15.85
C PRO A 270 -9.03 4.97 15.58
N ALA A 271 -8.30 5.60 14.63
CA ALA A 271 -6.93 5.25 14.29
C ALA A 271 -5.94 5.51 15.45
N VAL A 272 -6.21 6.50 16.31
CA VAL A 272 -5.42 6.79 17.51
C VAL A 272 -5.89 5.96 18.72
N GLY A 273 -7.15 5.48 18.69
CA GLY A 273 -7.67 4.51 19.65
C GLY A 273 -7.80 5.04 21.09
N MET A 274 -7.95 6.35 21.27
CA MET A 274 -8.14 6.93 22.61
C MET A 274 -9.52 6.62 23.16
N ALA A 275 -9.57 6.18 24.43
CA ALA A 275 -10.82 5.94 25.13
C ALA A 275 -11.46 7.22 25.68
N VAL A 276 -10.73 8.34 25.65
CA VAL A 276 -11.16 9.64 26.20
C VAL A 276 -11.06 10.69 25.11
N GLU A 277 -12.09 11.51 24.98
CA GLU A 277 -12.12 12.61 24.02
C GLU A 277 -11.15 13.73 24.42
N ILE A 278 -10.33 14.14 23.46
CA ILE A 278 -9.29 15.17 23.64
C ILE A 278 -9.83 16.50 23.12
N HIS A 279 -9.90 17.51 23.99
CA HIS A 279 -10.49 18.83 23.66
C HIS A 279 -9.44 19.95 23.51
N SER A 280 -8.16 19.68 23.77
CA SER A 280 -7.11 20.70 23.68
C SER A 280 -5.75 20.08 23.39
N LEU A 281 -4.85 20.88 22.81
CA LEU A 281 -3.46 20.47 22.59
C LEU A 281 -2.78 20.05 23.90
N ARG A 282 -3.01 20.81 24.98
CA ARG A 282 -2.45 20.49 26.31
C ARG A 282 -2.91 19.12 26.80
N HIS A 283 -4.18 18.82 26.63
CA HIS A 283 -4.73 17.51 26.98
C HIS A 283 -4.12 16.41 26.09
N ALA A 284 -3.97 16.68 24.77
CA ALA A 284 -3.32 15.77 23.83
C ALA A 284 -1.89 15.43 24.28
N VAL A 285 -1.08 16.43 24.56
CA VAL A 285 0.31 16.23 24.98
C VAL A 285 0.42 15.56 26.35
N ALA A 286 -0.46 15.89 27.28
CA ALA A 286 -0.48 15.23 28.58
C ALA A 286 -0.81 13.74 28.50
N MET A 287 -1.67 13.34 27.54
CA MET A 287 -2.11 11.97 27.39
C MET A 287 -1.20 11.15 26.43
N LEU A 288 -0.69 11.77 25.38
CA LEU A 288 0.03 11.09 24.29
C LEU A 288 1.53 11.40 24.29
N GLY A 289 1.95 12.53 24.84
CA GLY A 289 3.31 13.05 24.74
C GLY A 289 3.56 13.80 23.43
N TYR A 290 4.82 14.22 23.21
CA TYR A 290 5.22 14.97 22.02
C TYR A 290 5.38 14.09 20.77
N SER A 291 5.73 12.82 20.93
CA SER A 291 6.05 11.92 19.83
C SER A 291 4.85 11.64 18.90
N PRO A 292 3.66 11.26 19.40
CA PRO A 292 2.48 11.13 18.56
C PRO A 292 2.03 12.44 17.90
N LEU A 293 2.28 13.59 18.54
CA LEU A 293 2.00 14.88 17.95
C LEU A 293 2.95 15.19 16.78
N TYR A 294 4.23 14.86 16.93
CA TYR A 294 5.21 14.97 15.86
C TYR A 294 4.84 14.09 14.64
N ARG A 295 4.48 12.84 14.89
CA ARG A 295 4.00 11.90 13.88
C ARG A 295 2.77 12.45 13.13
N TRP A 296 1.81 13.04 13.87
CA TRP A 296 0.64 13.64 13.25
C TRP A 296 0.99 14.86 12.40
N LEU A 297 1.86 15.75 12.87
CA LEU A 297 2.34 16.88 12.05
C LEU A 297 3.06 16.40 10.79
N SER A 298 3.79 15.28 10.87
CA SER A 298 4.40 14.65 9.70
C SER A 298 3.37 14.19 8.67
N LEU A 299 2.26 13.58 9.12
CA LEU A 299 1.14 13.23 8.26
C LEU A 299 0.49 14.46 7.64
N LEU A 300 0.29 15.52 8.42
CA LEU A 300 -0.27 16.76 7.89
C LEU A 300 0.65 17.44 6.87
N LEU A 301 1.97 17.43 7.11
CA LEU A 301 2.92 17.97 6.15
C LEU A 301 2.83 17.24 4.81
N ALA A 302 2.76 15.92 4.87
CA ALA A 302 2.59 15.08 3.67
C ALA A 302 1.27 15.36 2.92
N THR A 303 0.24 15.84 3.62
CA THR A 303 -1.10 16.12 3.08
C THR A 303 -1.37 17.61 2.82
N SER A 304 -0.39 18.49 3.07
CA SER A 304 -0.58 19.95 2.99
C SER A 304 -0.66 20.47 1.56
N ASN A 305 -0.10 19.75 0.60
CA ASN A 305 -0.20 20.12 -0.81
C ASN A 305 -1.54 19.66 -1.39
N LYS A 306 -2.44 20.60 -1.65
CA LYS A 306 -3.77 20.35 -2.27
C LYS A 306 -3.68 19.76 -3.68
N ALA A 307 -2.56 19.94 -4.37
CA ALA A 307 -2.28 19.35 -5.67
C ALA A 307 -1.68 17.94 -5.55
N GLY A 308 -1.36 17.49 -4.33
CA GLY A 308 -0.82 16.17 -4.05
C GLY A 308 -1.81 15.06 -4.41
N SER A 309 -1.32 14.04 -5.09
CA SER A 309 -2.12 12.87 -5.46
C SER A 309 -2.55 12.07 -4.21
N PRO A 310 -3.85 11.76 -4.03
CA PRO A 310 -4.30 10.87 -2.94
C PRO A 310 -3.57 9.53 -2.90
N TYR A 311 -3.18 9.03 -4.07
CA TYR A 311 -2.34 7.85 -4.22
C TYR A 311 -0.97 8.01 -3.56
N MET A 312 -0.24 9.10 -3.87
CA MET A 312 1.09 9.33 -3.30
C MET A 312 1.05 9.46 -1.78
N MET A 313 0.01 10.12 -1.25
CA MET A 313 -0.23 10.22 0.17
C MET A 313 -0.44 8.82 0.80
N LYS A 314 -1.29 8.00 0.19
CA LYS A 314 -1.53 6.63 0.68
C LYS A 314 -0.27 5.77 0.63
N LYS A 315 0.53 5.90 -0.44
CA LYS A 315 1.82 5.23 -0.60
C LYS A 315 2.81 5.61 0.51
N ALA A 316 2.93 6.90 0.80
CA ALA A 316 3.81 7.39 1.86
C ALA A 316 3.39 6.90 3.26
N ILE A 317 2.09 6.92 3.55
CA ILE A 317 1.53 6.42 4.81
C ILE A 317 1.79 4.91 4.96
N LEU A 318 1.56 4.13 3.92
CA LEU A 318 1.82 2.69 3.89
C LEU A 318 3.30 2.40 4.13
N ARG A 319 4.19 3.09 3.40
CA ARG A 319 5.64 2.94 3.54
C ARG A 319 6.09 3.29 4.96
N GLY A 320 5.61 4.40 5.51
CA GLY A 320 5.91 4.79 6.89
C GLY A 320 5.50 3.72 7.89
N ARG A 321 4.28 3.19 7.77
CA ARG A 321 3.78 2.15 8.68
C ARG A 321 4.51 0.82 8.52
N PHE A 322 4.83 0.42 7.31
CA PHE A 322 5.62 -0.78 7.06
C PHE A 322 7.02 -0.68 7.68
N VAL A 323 7.73 0.43 7.44
CA VAL A 323 9.07 0.69 8.01
C VAL A 323 9.04 0.66 9.53
N GLU A 324 8.03 1.24 10.14
CA GLU A 324 7.81 1.19 11.59
C GLU A 324 7.64 -0.27 12.07
N LEU A 325 6.77 -1.04 11.42
CA LEU A 325 6.45 -2.42 11.83
C LEU A 325 7.65 -3.36 11.70
N VAL A 326 8.42 -3.28 10.62
CA VAL A 326 9.61 -4.13 10.44
C VAL A 326 10.76 -3.71 11.35
N GLY A 327 10.83 -2.44 11.76
CA GLY A 327 11.82 -1.97 12.71
C GLY A 327 11.46 -2.24 14.18
N GLN A 328 10.18 -2.51 14.47
CA GLN A 328 9.72 -2.91 15.80
C GLN A 328 10.34 -4.24 16.21
N GLY A 329 10.92 -4.30 17.41
CA GLY A 329 11.64 -5.49 17.89
C GLY A 329 13.12 -5.55 17.56
N MET A 330 13.58 -4.74 16.59
CA MET A 330 15.01 -4.59 16.25
C MET A 330 15.59 -3.31 16.86
N LEU A 331 14.80 -2.25 16.95
CA LEU A 331 15.17 -0.98 17.52
C LEU A 331 14.34 -0.70 18.79
N PRO A 332 14.84 0.16 19.70
CA PRO A 332 14.08 0.59 20.86
C PRO A 332 12.74 1.22 20.47
N ALA A 333 11.71 1.05 21.30
CA ALA A 333 10.38 1.59 21.03
C ALA A 333 10.37 3.13 20.84
N SER A 334 11.36 3.85 21.39
CA SER A 334 11.56 5.29 21.18
C SER A 334 11.89 5.65 19.73
N GLU A 335 12.35 4.69 18.93
CA GLU A 335 12.71 4.90 17.51
C GLU A 335 11.54 4.68 16.54
N ALA A 336 10.41 4.15 17.03
CA ALA A 336 9.26 3.79 16.19
C ALA A 336 8.74 5.00 15.37
N ASP A 337 8.65 6.18 16.00
CA ASP A 337 8.18 7.38 15.29
C ASP A 337 9.21 7.89 14.25
N ASN A 338 10.50 7.74 14.53
CA ASN A 338 11.56 8.07 13.56
C ASN A 338 11.55 7.11 12.36
N LEU A 339 11.29 5.81 12.58
CA LEU A 339 11.11 4.82 11.52
C LEU A 339 9.91 5.18 10.63
N PHE A 340 8.77 5.49 11.23
CA PHE A 340 7.58 5.93 10.50
C PHE A 340 7.87 7.17 9.65
N VAL A 341 8.51 8.19 10.25
CA VAL A 341 8.86 9.43 9.56
C VAL A 341 9.87 9.19 8.44
N ALA A 342 10.89 8.36 8.65
CA ALA A 342 11.87 8.02 7.61
C ALA A 342 11.20 7.35 6.40
N GLY A 343 10.32 6.38 6.64
CA GLY A 343 9.55 5.72 5.58
C GLY A 343 8.64 6.68 4.83
N MET A 344 7.84 7.47 5.53
CA MET A 344 6.91 8.41 4.93
C MET A 344 7.61 9.55 4.19
N PHE A 345 8.66 10.13 4.78
CA PHE A 345 9.38 11.27 4.20
C PHE A 345 10.33 10.87 3.07
N SER A 346 10.55 9.58 2.83
CA SER A 346 11.25 9.13 1.63
C SER A 346 10.54 9.49 0.31
N LEU A 347 9.27 9.93 0.39
CA LEU A 347 8.44 10.42 -0.73
C LEU A 347 8.04 11.89 -0.58
N LEU A 348 8.66 12.64 0.33
CA LEU A 348 8.22 13.99 0.66
C LEU A 348 8.41 15.00 -0.48
N ASP A 349 9.44 14.82 -1.29
CA ASP A 349 9.68 15.57 -2.54
C ASP A 349 8.49 15.44 -3.51
N GLN A 350 8.03 14.23 -3.71
CA GLN A 350 6.90 13.93 -4.60
C GLN A 350 5.57 14.43 -4.04
N LEU A 351 5.41 14.36 -2.72
CA LEU A 351 4.20 14.85 -2.04
C LEU A 351 4.09 16.38 -2.08
N LEU A 352 5.21 17.06 -1.92
CA LEU A 352 5.25 18.53 -1.87
C LEU A 352 5.51 19.17 -3.24
N GLY A 353 5.99 18.38 -4.22
CA GLY A 353 6.38 18.89 -5.53
C GLY A 353 7.63 19.79 -5.47
N VAL A 354 8.55 19.52 -4.55
CA VAL A 354 9.78 20.30 -4.31
C VAL A 354 10.95 19.32 -4.24
N SER A 355 12.15 19.72 -4.67
CA SER A 355 13.31 18.82 -4.61
C SER A 355 13.57 18.35 -3.17
N MET A 356 14.06 17.12 -3.00
CA MET A 356 14.32 16.57 -1.66
C MET A 356 15.33 17.45 -0.90
N GLU A 357 16.36 17.98 -1.58
CA GLU A 357 17.32 18.90 -1.00
C GLU A 357 16.64 20.21 -0.56
N GLY A 358 15.70 20.73 -1.35
CA GLY A 358 14.89 21.90 -1.01
C GLY A 358 14.04 21.68 0.24
N VAL A 359 13.44 20.51 0.36
CA VAL A 359 12.70 20.10 1.56
C VAL A 359 13.61 20.04 2.77
N LEU A 360 14.73 19.31 2.68
CA LEU A 360 15.64 19.08 3.81
C LEU A 360 16.34 20.35 4.30
N ARG A 361 16.51 21.36 3.46
CA ARG A 361 16.97 22.69 3.91
C ARG A 361 15.98 23.38 4.85
N LYS A 362 14.70 23.09 4.73
CA LYS A 362 13.61 23.75 5.50
C LYS A 362 13.13 22.91 6.67
N VAL A 363 13.06 21.59 6.47
CA VAL A 363 12.64 20.63 7.49
C VAL A 363 13.87 20.12 8.22
N GLN A 364 14.06 20.55 9.48
CA GLN A 364 15.13 19.99 10.31
C GLN A 364 14.77 18.58 10.73
N LEU A 365 15.40 17.59 10.16
CA LEU A 365 15.28 16.18 10.53
C LEU A 365 16.52 15.72 11.28
N THR A 366 16.41 14.67 12.07
CA THR A 366 17.57 14.04 12.69
C THR A 366 18.53 13.52 11.60
N GLU A 367 19.82 13.51 11.87
CA GLU A 367 20.82 13.02 10.91
C GLU A 367 20.52 11.61 10.43
N ALA A 368 20.08 10.71 11.33
CA ALA A 368 19.71 9.34 10.99
C ALA A 368 18.54 9.27 9.99
N VAL A 369 17.52 10.12 10.13
CA VAL A 369 16.39 10.21 9.18
C VAL A 369 16.87 10.79 7.85
N GLN A 370 17.71 11.82 7.85
CA GLN A 370 18.26 12.40 6.62
C GLN A 370 19.09 11.37 5.84
N GLN A 371 19.97 10.63 6.51
CA GLN A 371 20.75 9.55 5.89
C GLN A 371 19.86 8.47 5.27
N ALA A 372 18.80 8.08 5.97
CA ALA A 372 17.84 7.10 5.46
C ALA A 372 17.13 7.59 4.18
N ILE A 373 16.75 8.88 4.14
CA ILE A 373 16.03 9.45 3.00
C ILE A 373 16.95 9.65 1.79
N LEU A 374 18.16 10.21 2.00
CA LEU A 374 19.04 10.60 0.90
C LEU A 374 19.82 9.42 0.30
N SER A 375 20.30 8.51 1.14
CA SER A 375 21.24 7.45 0.72
C SER A 375 20.79 6.04 1.05
N ARG A 376 19.63 5.86 1.68
CA ARG A 376 19.20 4.57 2.27
C ARG A 376 20.23 4.01 3.24
N GLY A 377 21.04 4.91 3.84
CA GLY A 377 22.06 4.62 4.82
C GLY A 377 21.62 4.85 6.27
N GLY A 378 22.58 4.69 7.20
CA GLY A 378 22.34 4.91 8.63
C GLY A 378 21.40 3.90 9.26
N LEU A 379 20.83 4.27 10.43
CA LEU A 379 20.04 3.35 11.26
C LEU A 379 18.72 2.90 10.61
N TYR A 380 18.03 3.78 9.88
CA TYR A 380 16.71 3.52 9.32
C TYR A 380 16.74 3.17 7.83
N GLY A 381 17.84 3.48 7.14
CA GLY A 381 17.96 3.32 5.69
C GLY A 381 17.65 1.92 5.18
N PRO A 382 18.17 0.85 5.77
CA PRO A 382 17.89 -0.53 5.35
C PRO A 382 16.40 -0.89 5.39
N PHE A 383 15.64 -0.38 6.36
CA PHE A 383 14.19 -0.60 6.43
C PHE A 383 13.42 0.15 5.33
N VAL A 384 13.87 1.37 4.98
CA VAL A 384 13.30 2.12 3.85
C VAL A 384 13.61 1.42 2.53
N ALA A 385 14.84 0.92 2.35
CA ALA A 385 15.22 0.16 1.16
C ALA A 385 14.39 -1.13 1.00
N LEU A 386 14.14 -1.85 2.10
CA LEU A 386 13.29 -3.02 2.08
C LEU A 386 11.85 -2.66 1.66
N ALA A 387 11.30 -1.56 2.18
CA ALA A 387 9.96 -1.10 1.79
C ALA A 387 9.87 -0.80 0.29
N GLU A 388 10.86 -0.11 -0.26
CA GLU A 388 10.94 0.22 -1.69
C GLU A 388 11.04 -1.02 -2.57
N SER A 389 11.86 -1.99 -2.16
CA SER A 389 12.00 -3.24 -2.91
C SER A 389 10.70 -4.06 -2.92
N CYS A 390 9.95 -4.07 -1.82
CA CYS A 390 8.63 -4.70 -1.77
C CYS A 390 7.59 -4.00 -2.67
N GLU A 391 7.67 -2.66 -2.80
CA GLU A 391 6.77 -1.88 -3.65
C GLU A 391 7.11 -1.99 -5.14
N LEU A 392 8.40 -2.05 -5.48
CA LEU A 392 8.88 -2.09 -6.87
C LEU A 392 8.93 -3.51 -7.43
N ASP A 393 8.82 -4.52 -6.57
CA ASP A 393 8.97 -5.94 -6.95
C ASP A 393 10.28 -6.20 -7.75
N ASP A 394 11.37 -5.57 -7.30
CA ASP A 394 12.67 -5.58 -7.97
C ASP A 394 13.51 -6.84 -7.66
N GLY A 395 12.94 -7.81 -6.94
CA GLY A 395 13.59 -9.05 -6.55
C GLY A 395 14.65 -8.92 -5.45
N GLN A 396 14.83 -7.75 -4.85
CA GLN A 396 15.83 -7.53 -3.80
C GLN A 396 15.27 -7.72 -2.38
N ALA A 397 13.93 -7.81 -2.22
CA ALA A 397 13.28 -7.93 -0.91
C ALA A 397 13.83 -9.09 -0.08
N ALA A 398 14.07 -10.26 -0.69
CA ALA A 398 14.63 -11.43 -0.01
C ALA A 398 16.04 -11.16 0.56
N ARG A 399 16.91 -10.52 -0.20
CA ARG A 399 18.27 -10.17 0.25
C ARG A 399 18.27 -9.11 1.34
N LEU A 400 17.39 -8.12 1.23
CA LEU A 400 17.29 -7.04 2.21
C LEU A 400 16.66 -7.52 3.51
N SER A 401 15.65 -8.40 3.46
CA SER A 401 15.08 -9.02 4.66
C SER A 401 16.09 -9.91 5.38
N GLU A 402 16.85 -10.72 4.64
CA GLU A 402 17.92 -11.55 5.21
C GLU A 402 19.01 -10.70 5.88
N ALA A 403 19.44 -9.61 5.24
CA ALA A 403 20.41 -8.68 5.82
C ALA A 403 19.91 -8.00 7.11
N LEU A 404 18.60 -7.87 7.26
CA LEU A 404 17.94 -7.37 8.46
C LEU A 404 17.53 -8.49 9.45
N PHE A 405 17.93 -9.74 9.22
CA PHE A 405 17.52 -10.89 10.03
C PHE A 405 16.00 -11.04 10.19
N LEU A 406 15.23 -10.60 9.18
CA LEU A 406 13.77 -10.71 9.13
C LEU A 406 13.38 -11.94 8.32
N SER A 407 12.49 -12.75 8.85
CA SER A 407 11.89 -13.84 8.07
C SER A 407 10.89 -13.28 7.04
N PRO A 408 10.68 -13.97 5.90
CA PRO A 408 9.66 -13.60 4.94
C PRO A 408 8.27 -13.45 5.57
N ALA A 409 7.93 -14.30 6.54
CA ALA A 409 6.66 -14.23 7.26
C ALA A 409 6.49 -12.92 8.04
N GLN A 410 7.56 -12.43 8.69
CA GLN A 410 7.53 -11.14 9.40
C GLN A 410 7.32 -9.97 8.43
N VAL A 411 8.01 -9.98 7.29
CA VAL A 411 7.88 -8.96 6.25
C VAL A 411 6.45 -8.95 5.69
N ASN A 412 5.90 -10.12 5.35
CA ASN A 412 4.56 -10.26 4.81
C ASN A 412 3.48 -9.80 5.81
N ALA A 413 3.61 -10.20 7.08
CA ALA A 413 2.71 -9.76 8.14
C ALA A 413 2.74 -8.24 8.34
N ALA A 414 3.93 -7.62 8.27
CA ALA A 414 4.09 -6.17 8.37
C ALA A 414 3.44 -5.45 7.18
N GLN A 415 3.58 -5.97 5.95
CA GLN A 415 2.93 -5.41 4.77
C GLN A 415 1.40 -5.43 4.89
N LEU A 416 0.81 -6.58 5.23
CA LEU A 416 -0.64 -6.71 5.37
C LEU A 416 -1.18 -5.84 6.51
N SER A 417 -0.46 -5.81 7.64
CA SER A 417 -0.82 -4.95 8.77
C SER A 417 -0.78 -3.46 8.38
N ALA A 418 0.21 -3.05 7.59
CA ALA A 418 0.29 -1.67 7.08
C ALA A 418 -0.88 -1.35 6.14
N LEU A 419 -1.23 -2.27 5.23
CA LEU A 419 -2.36 -2.13 4.30
C LEU A 419 -3.69 -1.95 5.04
N VAL A 420 -3.97 -2.80 6.03
CA VAL A 420 -5.18 -2.71 6.86
C VAL A 420 -5.21 -1.40 7.67
N TRP A 421 -4.09 -1.05 8.29
CA TRP A 421 -4.00 0.18 9.10
C TRP A 421 -4.22 1.45 8.28
N ALA A 422 -3.64 1.53 7.08
CA ALA A 422 -3.74 2.70 6.22
C ALA A 422 -5.17 2.99 5.72
N GLN A 423 -6.08 2.05 5.81
CA GLN A 423 -7.49 2.27 5.49
C GLN A 423 -8.20 3.14 6.54
N GLY A 424 -7.88 2.91 7.83
CA GLY A 424 -8.42 3.72 8.92
C GLY A 424 -7.72 5.07 9.12
N ALA A 425 -6.50 5.22 8.58
CA ALA A 425 -5.66 6.41 8.77
C ALA A 425 -5.85 7.47 7.66
N SER A 426 -6.60 7.18 6.60
CA SER A 426 -6.81 8.14 5.52
C SER A 426 -7.72 9.30 5.96
N PRO A 427 -7.26 10.56 5.92
CA PRO A 427 -8.09 11.72 6.29
C PRO A 427 -9.34 11.89 5.44
N ALA A 428 -9.40 11.27 4.26
CA ALA A 428 -10.54 11.32 3.34
C ALA A 428 -11.68 10.33 3.68
N ALA A 429 -11.46 9.36 4.58
CA ALA A 429 -12.48 8.37 4.94
C ALA A 429 -13.60 8.91 5.86
N SER A 430 -13.57 10.20 6.20
CA SER A 430 -14.50 10.84 7.13
C SER A 430 -15.43 11.88 6.48
N GLU A 431 -15.52 11.91 5.16
CA GLU A 431 -16.43 12.80 4.40
C GLU A 431 -17.58 12.02 3.71
N GLN A 432 -17.95 10.84 4.21
CA GLN A 432 -19.19 10.16 3.80
C GLN A 432 -20.16 10.05 4.96
#